data_65ab7fbf8c462f920321340bb2a43dde
#
_entry.id   65ab7fbf8c462f920321340bb2a43dde
#
_cell.length_a   1.000
_cell.length_b   1.000
_cell.length_c   1.000
_cell.angle_alpha   90.00
_cell.angle_beta   90.00
_cell.angle_gamma   90.00
#
_symmetry.space_group_name_H-M   'P 1'
#
loop_
_entity.id
_entity.type
_entity.pdbx_description
1 polymer ?
#
loop_
_entity_poly.entity_id
_entity_poly.type
_entity_poly.pdbx_seq_one_letter_code
_entity_poly.pdbx_strand_id
1 'polypeptide(L)'
;MKYSKQWKDWFDGGHTIWSEYGYNYHSYKIVSELLPTLDIPEDGDILQFGCGVGVSIEKLCERYGYDRVYGYDIFNPLNHPRIFSFDVYKEEPPKTSIAYCDIDIGSVATDKNIRFDLFSYAWDYLETGGYILINNSVVDEFKKKHPLSIQNSEIKKLNEFDNSELWKNPHQNRLNTKSLVKKL
;
A
#
# COMPACT_ATOMS: atom_id res chain seq x y z
N MET A 1 3.23 18.61 15.05
CA MET A 1 3.63 17.82 13.87
C MET A 1 3.32 16.36 14.18
N LYS A 2 2.48 15.70 13.39
CA LYS A 2 2.01 14.31 13.65
C LYS A 2 2.99 13.23 13.16
N TYR A 3 4.10 13.64 12.54
CA TYR A 3 5.14 12.75 12.02
C TYR A 3 6.34 12.73 12.97
N SER A 4 6.99 11.58 13.07
CA SER A 4 8.13 11.46 13.97
C SER A 4 9.28 12.38 13.51
N LYS A 5 10.00 12.98 14.50
CA LYS A 5 11.18 13.79 14.21
C LYS A 5 12.23 13.01 13.41
N GLN A 6 12.42 11.74 13.74
CA GLN A 6 13.36 10.84 13.06
C GLN A 6 13.08 10.72 11.55
N TRP A 7 11.80 10.71 11.18
CA TRP A 7 11.39 10.63 9.78
C TRP A 7 11.67 11.92 9.03
N LYS A 8 11.40 13.07 9.67
CA LYS A 8 11.72 14.39 9.13
C LYS A 8 13.23 14.58 8.97
N ASP A 9 14.00 14.22 10.00
CA ASP A 9 15.46 14.32 9.99
C ASP A 9 16.07 13.44 8.87
N TRP A 10 15.49 12.29 8.59
CA TRP A 10 15.86 11.42 7.48
C TRP A 10 15.61 12.07 6.12
N PHE A 11 14.48 12.68 5.96
CA PHE A 11 14.09 13.36 4.73
C PHE A 11 14.94 14.59 4.46
N ASP A 12 15.08 15.45 5.48
CA ASP A 12 15.86 16.68 5.39
C ASP A 12 17.36 16.38 5.18
N GLY A 13 17.83 15.21 5.58
CA GLY A 13 19.18 14.72 5.34
C GLY A 13 19.46 14.22 3.90
N GLY A 14 18.49 14.28 3.01
CA GLY A 14 18.65 13.84 1.61
C GLY A 14 18.94 12.36 1.45
N HIS A 15 18.57 11.57 2.44
CA HIS A 15 18.83 10.15 2.41
C HIS A 15 17.96 9.42 1.39
N THR A 16 18.56 9.03 0.29
CA THR A 16 18.09 7.99 -0.62
C THR A 16 18.13 6.58 0.01
N ILE A 17 18.35 6.50 1.31
CA ILE A 17 18.47 5.28 2.14
C ILE A 17 17.26 4.35 2.00
N TRP A 18 16.11 4.86 1.65
CA TRP A 18 14.97 4.03 1.28
C TRP A 18 15.27 3.09 0.12
N SER A 19 16.17 3.48 -0.80
CA SER A 19 16.62 2.64 -1.90
C SER A 19 17.60 1.56 -1.47
N GLU A 20 18.39 1.79 -0.43
CA GLU A 20 19.46 0.88 -0.03
C GLU A 20 19.03 -0.13 1.05
N TYR A 21 18.02 0.18 1.90
CA TYR A 21 17.70 -0.61 3.09
C TYR A 21 16.36 -1.37 3.05
N GLY A 22 15.92 -1.82 1.92
CA GLY A 22 14.91 -2.88 1.85
C GLY A 22 13.45 -2.40 1.74
N TYR A 23 13.16 -1.11 1.83
CA TYR A 23 11.81 -0.61 1.54
C TYR A 23 11.48 -0.83 0.06
N ASN A 24 12.43 -0.56 -0.81
CA ASN A 24 12.34 -0.83 -2.23
C ASN A 24 12.25 -2.32 -2.56
N TYR A 25 12.91 -3.16 -1.78
CA TYR A 25 12.91 -4.60 -2.01
C TYR A 25 11.53 -5.21 -1.81
N HIS A 26 10.81 -4.80 -0.77
CA HIS A 26 9.47 -5.31 -0.51
C HIS A 26 8.46 -4.83 -1.57
N SER A 27 8.45 -3.55 -1.86
CA SER A 27 7.59 -2.98 -2.90
C SER A 27 7.95 -3.54 -4.28
N TYR A 28 9.24 -3.66 -4.58
CA TYR A 28 9.71 -4.27 -5.82
C TYR A 28 9.23 -5.72 -5.96
N LYS A 29 9.35 -6.55 -4.91
CA LYS A 29 8.88 -7.94 -4.94
C LYS A 29 7.37 -8.05 -5.07
N ILE A 30 6.62 -7.24 -4.34
CA ILE A 30 5.16 -7.20 -4.48
C ILE A 30 4.79 -6.90 -5.93
N VAL A 31 5.35 -5.85 -6.51
CA VAL A 31 5.03 -5.43 -7.87
C VAL A 31 5.54 -6.42 -8.92
N SER A 32 6.74 -6.96 -8.74
CA SER A 32 7.40 -7.82 -9.75
C SER A 32 6.92 -9.26 -9.71
N GLU A 33 6.56 -9.77 -8.55
CA GLU A 33 6.38 -11.19 -8.32
C GLU A 33 4.98 -11.56 -7.84
N LEU A 34 4.35 -10.75 -6.98
CA LEU A 34 3.00 -11.02 -6.50
C LEU A 34 1.93 -10.48 -7.47
N LEU A 35 1.98 -9.20 -7.81
CA LEU A 35 0.94 -8.60 -8.66
C LEU A 35 0.76 -9.30 -10.01
N PRO A 36 1.81 -9.83 -10.67
CA PRO A 36 1.63 -10.61 -11.91
C PRO A 36 0.80 -11.88 -11.76
N THR A 37 0.67 -12.40 -10.54
CA THR A 37 -0.11 -13.62 -10.25
C THR A 37 -1.57 -13.32 -9.93
N LEU A 38 -1.94 -12.04 -9.83
CA LEU A 38 -3.27 -11.59 -9.49
C LEU A 38 -4.03 -11.19 -10.77
N ASP A 39 -5.30 -11.54 -10.79
CA ASP A 39 -6.25 -11.08 -11.80
C ASP A 39 -6.80 -9.72 -11.37
N ILE A 40 -6.00 -8.66 -11.55
CA ILE A 40 -6.37 -7.29 -11.21
C ILE A 40 -7.29 -6.75 -12.31
N PRO A 41 -8.45 -6.18 -11.97
CA PRO A 41 -9.36 -5.59 -12.96
C PRO A 41 -8.65 -4.61 -13.91
N GLU A 42 -8.96 -4.67 -15.20
CA GLU A 42 -8.40 -3.76 -16.21
C GLU A 42 -8.91 -2.33 -16.02
N ASP A 43 -10.14 -2.20 -15.54
CA ASP A 43 -10.71 -0.92 -15.15
C ASP A 43 -10.38 -0.57 -13.70
N GLY A 44 -10.42 0.72 -13.38
CA GLY A 44 -10.11 1.23 -12.05
C GLY A 44 -8.63 1.56 -11.83
N ASP A 45 -8.37 2.32 -10.79
CA ASP A 45 -7.07 2.89 -10.49
C ASP A 45 -6.22 1.96 -9.60
N ILE A 46 -4.92 2.13 -9.73
CA ILE A 46 -3.90 1.46 -8.92
C ILE A 46 -3.36 2.51 -7.94
N LEU A 47 -3.67 2.34 -6.67
CA LEU A 47 -3.30 3.31 -5.64
C LEU A 47 -2.22 2.76 -4.72
N GLN A 48 -1.32 3.64 -4.27
CA GLN A 48 -0.41 3.36 -3.16
C GLN A 48 -0.35 4.52 -2.19
N PHE A 49 -0.74 4.29 -0.95
CA PHE A 49 -0.59 5.24 0.16
C PHE A 49 0.71 4.94 0.92
N GLY A 50 1.53 5.97 1.14
CA GLY A 50 2.85 5.83 1.74
C GLY A 50 3.90 5.31 0.76
N CYS A 51 3.88 5.80 -0.47
CA CYS A 51 4.75 5.33 -1.56
C CYS A 51 6.20 5.81 -1.45
N GLY A 52 6.52 6.67 -0.49
CA GLY A 52 7.88 7.18 -0.27
C GLY A 52 8.45 7.88 -1.51
N VAL A 53 9.65 7.49 -1.91
CA VAL A 53 10.34 8.07 -3.09
C VAL A 53 9.83 7.55 -4.45
N GLY A 54 8.88 6.61 -4.45
CA GLY A 54 8.16 6.20 -5.65
C GLY A 54 8.77 5.08 -6.49
N VAL A 55 9.70 4.30 -5.95
CA VAL A 55 10.28 3.17 -6.72
C VAL A 55 9.20 2.16 -7.14
N SER A 56 8.28 1.84 -6.23
CA SER A 56 7.13 0.98 -6.56
C SER A 56 6.18 1.64 -7.54
N ILE A 57 5.97 2.96 -7.44
CA ILE A 57 5.10 3.71 -8.37
C ILE A 57 5.62 3.62 -9.79
N GLU A 58 6.92 3.79 -10.00
CA GLU A 58 7.50 3.65 -11.35
C GLU A 58 7.25 2.24 -11.92
N LYS A 59 7.46 1.19 -11.12
CA LYS A 59 7.19 -0.18 -11.55
C LYS A 59 5.71 -0.47 -11.80
N LEU A 60 4.83 0.11 -11.00
CA LEU A 60 3.39 0.04 -11.24
C LEU A 60 3.01 0.76 -12.55
N CYS A 61 3.58 1.94 -12.81
CA CYS A 61 3.37 2.68 -14.05
C CYS A 61 3.84 1.90 -15.28
N GLU A 62 5.02 1.29 -15.23
CA GLU A 62 5.55 0.42 -16.30
C GLU A 62 4.59 -0.74 -16.62
N ARG A 63 3.93 -1.28 -15.60
CA ARG A 63 3.08 -2.46 -15.75
C ARG A 63 1.64 -2.14 -16.12
N TYR A 64 1.03 -1.16 -15.46
CA TYR A 64 -0.42 -0.88 -15.55
C TYR A 64 -0.76 0.41 -16.31
N GLY A 65 0.25 1.16 -16.71
CA GLY A 65 0.12 2.43 -17.40
C GLY A 65 0.11 3.63 -16.46
N TYR A 66 0.69 4.73 -16.92
CA TYR A 66 0.83 5.96 -16.13
C TYR A 66 -0.51 6.58 -15.74
N ASP A 67 -1.52 6.46 -16.60
CA ASP A 67 -2.83 7.10 -16.37
C ASP A 67 -3.63 6.47 -15.23
N ARG A 68 -3.33 5.22 -14.89
CA ARG A 68 -4.04 4.44 -13.86
C ARG A 68 -3.34 4.41 -12.51
N VAL A 69 -2.07 4.84 -12.40
CA VAL A 69 -1.27 4.68 -11.19
C VAL A 69 -1.15 6.00 -10.44
N TYR A 70 -1.45 5.96 -9.14
CA TYR A 70 -1.40 7.13 -8.25
C TYR A 70 -0.71 6.77 -6.94
N GLY A 71 0.42 7.42 -6.67
CA GLY A 71 1.10 7.39 -5.38
C GLY A 71 0.64 8.56 -4.52
N TYR A 72 0.41 8.32 -3.25
CA TYR A 72 0.05 9.32 -2.26
C TYR A 72 1.04 9.28 -1.11
N ASP A 73 1.77 10.37 -0.92
CA ASP A 73 2.69 10.52 0.19
C ASP A 73 2.73 12.00 0.61
N ILE A 74 3.07 12.26 1.86
CA ILE A 74 3.24 13.64 2.32
C ILE A 74 4.47 14.30 1.69
N PHE A 75 5.41 13.49 1.19
CA PHE A 75 6.65 13.94 0.56
C PHE A 75 6.81 13.34 -0.83
N ASN A 76 7.23 14.16 -1.76
CA ASN A 76 7.64 13.76 -3.11
C ASN A 76 8.98 14.42 -3.45
N PRO A 77 10.09 13.98 -2.81
CA PRO A 77 11.38 14.67 -2.89
C PRO A 77 12.01 14.60 -4.27
N LEU A 78 11.64 13.60 -5.07
CA LEU A 78 12.15 13.44 -6.43
C LEU A 78 11.22 14.06 -7.49
N ASN A 79 10.15 14.72 -7.07
CA ASN A 79 9.13 15.29 -7.97
C ASN A 79 8.59 14.27 -8.97
N HIS A 80 8.36 13.04 -8.51
CA HIS A 80 7.80 11.99 -9.36
C HIS A 80 6.40 12.40 -9.85
N PRO A 81 6.10 12.37 -11.17
CA PRO A 81 4.87 12.95 -11.73
C PRO A 81 3.59 12.20 -11.32
N ARG A 82 3.72 10.98 -10.83
CA ARG A 82 2.59 10.16 -10.36
C ARG A 82 2.50 10.05 -8.84
N ILE A 83 3.29 10.84 -8.10
CA ILE A 83 3.18 10.95 -6.65
C ILE A 83 2.56 12.30 -6.32
N PHE A 84 1.42 12.25 -5.66
CA PHE A 84 0.67 13.41 -5.23
C PHE A 84 0.91 13.64 -3.74
N SER A 85 1.16 14.90 -3.38
CA SER A 85 1.26 15.29 -1.98
C SER A 85 -0.09 15.07 -1.30
N PHE A 86 -0.10 14.28 -0.23
CA PHE A 86 -1.31 13.91 0.46
C PHE A 86 -1.06 13.77 1.97
N ASP A 87 -1.68 14.66 2.74
CA ASP A 87 -1.66 14.58 4.20
C ASP A 87 -2.92 13.85 4.70
N VAL A 88 -2.77 12.57 5.00
CA VAL A 88 -3.85 11.70 5.51
C VAL A 88 -4.59 12.25 6.73
N TYR A 89 -4.03 13.24 7.42
CA TYR A 89 -4.66 13.88 8.58
C TYR A 89 -5.44 15.14 8.23
N LYS A 90 -5.37 15.62 7.00
CA LYS A 90 -5.98 16.88 6.58
C LYS A 90 -6.85 16.76 5.34
N GLU A 91 -6.58 15.75 4.53
CA GLU A 91 -7.16 15.62 3.20
C GLU A 91 -7.99 14.34 3.11
N GLU A 92 -9.09 14.41 2.38
CA GLU A 92 -9.85 13.21 2.02
C GLU A 92 -9.23 12.56 0.79
N PRO A 93 -9.12 11.22 0.75
CA PRO A 93 -8.66 10.53 -0.44
C PRO A 93 -9.59 10.81 -1.64
N PRO A 94 -9.05 10.83 -2.86
CA PRO A 94 -9.85 11.08 -4.05
C PRO A 94 -10.89 9.96 -4.26
N LYS A 95 -12.10 10.34 -4.66
CA LYS A 95 -13.16 9.37 -4.97
C LYS A 95 -12.91 8.80 -6.36
N THR A 96 -12.43 7.57 -6.41
CA THR A 96 -12.12 6.87 -7.67
C THR A 96 -12.44 5.39 -7.54
N SER A 97 -12.72 4.75 -8.67
CA SER A 97 -12.83 3.29 -8.74
C SER A 97 -11.45 2.66 -8.57
N ILE A 98 -11.30 1.70 -7.67
CA ILE A 98 -10.01 1.11 -7.28
C ILE A 98 -9.93 -0.34 -7.75
N ALA A 99 -8.94 -0.66 -8.57
CA ALA A 99 -8.60 -2.04 -8.95
C ALA A 99 -7.60 -2.67 -7.97
N TYR A 100 -6.65 -1.87 -7.49
CA TYR A 100 -5.66 -2.30 -6.49
C TYR A 100 -5.28 -1.13 -5.59
N CYS A 101 -5.13 -1.40 -4.29
CA CYS A 101 -4.65 -0.43 -3.33
C CYS A 101 -3.62 -1.04 -2.39
N ASP A 102 -2.41 -0.47 -2.32
CA ASP A 102 -1.43 -0.77 -1.28
C ASP A 102 -1.44 0.33 -0.21
N ILE A 103 -1.67 -0.05 1.04
CA ILE A 103 -1.66 0.86 2.18
C ILE A 103 -0.43 0.56 3.02
N ASP A 104 0.67 1.25 2.73
CA ASP A 104 1.95 1.10 3.41
C ASP A 104 2.35 2.35 4.20
N ILE A 105 1.41 2.91 4.94
CA ILE A 105 1.70 3.98 5.88
C ILE A 105 2.47 3.38 7.05
N GLY A 106 3.75 3.66 7.09
CA GLY A 106 4.70 3.10 8.04
C GLY A 106 4.41 3.50 9.49
N SER A 107 5.35 3.15 10.39
CA SER A 107 5.34 3.52 11.82
C SER A 107 5.38 5.03 12.09
N VAL A 108 5.45 5.82 11.04
CA VAL A 108 5.52 7.29 11.05
C VAL A 108 4.17 7.90 11.40
N ALA A 109 3.07 7.26 11.02
CA ALA A 109 1.75 7.70 11.42
C ALA A 109 1.53 7.36 12.90
N THR A 110 1.47 8.39 13.74
CA THR A 110 1.28 8.25 15.19
C THR A 110 -0.15 7.86 15.55
N ASP A 111 -1.11 8.07 14.65
CA ASP A 111 -2.50 7.67 14.83
C ASP A 111 -2.74 6.25 14.27
N LYS A 112 -3.13 5.36 15.18
CA LYS A 112 -3.41 3.96 14.82
C LYS A 112 -4.66 3.81 13.93
N ASN A 113 -5.57 4.76 13.94
CA ASN A 113 -6.82 4.69 13.19
C ASN A 113 -6.63 5.00 11.70
N ILE A 114 -5.57 5.72 11.33
CA ILE A 114 -5.38 6.19 9.94
C ILE A 114 -5.37 5.04 8.92
N ARG A 115 -4.75 3.90 9.27
CA ARG A 115 -4.74 2.72 8.37
C ARG A 115 -6.11 2.09 8.23
N PHE A 116 -6.89 2.10 9.32
CA PHE A 116 -8.26 1.62 9.31
C PHE A 116 -9.15 2.52 8.46
N ASP A 117 -9.02 3.83 8.58
CA ASP A 117 -9.80 4.80 7.80
C ASP A 117 -9.48 4.69 6.31
N LEU A 118 -8.19 4.56 5.94
CA LEU A 118 -7.78 4.33 4.55
C LEU A 118 -8.22 2.97 4.02
N PHE A 119 -8.23 1.93 4.86
CA PHE A 119 -8.78 0.64 4.45
C PHE A 119 -10.29 0.72 4.19
N SER A 120 -11.04 1.38 5.08
CA SER A 120 -12.47 1.59 4.92
C SER A 120 -12.77 2.35 3.63
N TYR A 121 -12.03 3.44 3.39
CA TYR A 121 -12.11 4.18 2.13
C TYR A 121 -11.83 3.26 0.93
N ALA A 122 -10.69 2.57 0.93
CA ALA A 122 -10.31 1.72 -0.19
C ALA A 122 -11.34 0.60 -0.43
N TRP A 123 -11.91 0.05 0.64
CA TRP A 123 -12.95 -0.97 0.56
C TRP A 123 -14.24 -0.46 -0.10
N ASP A 124 -14.66 0.76 0.25
CA ASP A 124 -15.88 1.35 -0.30
C ASP A 124 -15.77 1.60 -1.81
N TYR A 125 -14.58 1.98 -2.28
CA TYR A 125 -14.32 2.27 -3.70
C TYR A 125 -13.68 1.12 -4.49
N LEU A 126 -13.41 -0.02 -3.84
CA LEU A 126 -12.81 -1.19 -4.47
C LEU A 126 -13.79 -1.84 -5.45
N GLU A 127 -13.33 -2.06 -6.67
CA GLU A 127 -14.05 -2.83 -7.67
C GLU A 127 -14.21 -4.30 -7.24
N THR A 128 -15.26 -4.94 -7.74
CA THR A 128 -15.40 -6.39 -7.66
C THR A 128 -14.21 -7.05 -8.39
N GLY A 129 -13.56 -7.99 -7.73
CA GLY A 129 -12.30 -8.58 -8.21
C GLY A 129 -11.05 -7.80 -7.83
N GLY A 130 -11.19 -6.57 -7.33
CA GLY A 130 -10.06 -5.73 -6.90
C GLY A 130 -9.42 -6.20 -5.60
N TYR A 131 -8.23 -5.66 -5.30
CA TYR A 131 -7.40 -6.09 -4.17
C TYR A 131 -6.93 -4.93 -3.31
N ILE A 132 -6.86 -5.17 -1.99
CA ILE A 132 -6.19 -4.28 -1.03
C ILE A 132 -5.08 -5.04 -0.33
N LEU A 133 -3.88 -4.47 -0.31
CA LEU A 133 -2.74 -4.94 0.47
C LEU A 133 -2.58 -4.10 1.73
N ILE A 134 -2.67 -4.73 2.90
CA ILE A 134 -2.64 -4.02 4.19
C ILE A 134 -2.19 -4.92 5.34
N ASN A 135 -1.91 -4.33 6.50
CA ASN A 135 -1.54 -5.07 7.71
C ASN A 135 -2.69 -5.97 8.23
N ASN A 136 -2.34 -7.18 8.67
CA ASN A 136 -3.28 -8.18 9.22
C ASN A 136 -4.14 -7.59 10.35
N SER A 137 -3.55 -6.80 11.24
CA SER A 137 -4.25 -6.20 12.37
C SER A 137 -5.40 -5.29 11.97
N VAL A 138 -5.26 -4.58 10.83
CA VAL A 138 -6.33 -3.72 10.29
C VAL A 138 -7.47 -4.56 9.75
N VAL A 139 -7.15 -5.64 9.04
CA VAL A 139 -8.15 -6.59 8.53
C VAL A 139 -8.93 -7.23 9.68
N ASP A 140 -8.23 -7.65 10.73
CA ASP A 140 -8.86 -8.26 11.91
C ASP A 140 -9.78 -7.27 12.64
N GLU A 141 -9.39 -6.01 12.72
CA GLU A 141 -10.21 -4.94 13.29
C GLU A 141 -11.46 -4.67 12.43
N PHE A 142 -11.28 -4.58 11.11
CA PHE A 142 -12.38 -4.35 10.18
C PHE A 142 -13.41 -5.49 10.21
N LYS A 143 -12.95 -6.75 10.28
CA LYS A 143 -13.84 -7.91 10.47
C LYS A 143 -14.71 -7.80 11.72
N LYS A 144 -14.15 -7.29 12.82
CA LYS A 144 -14.88 -7.11 14.07
C LYS A 144 -15.92 -5.99 13.99
N LYS A 145 -15.58 -4.88 13.36
CA LYS A 145 -16.45 -3.70 13.25
C LYS A 145 -17.49 -3.80 12.14
N HIS A 146 -17.14 -4.46 11.02
CA HIS A 146 -17.94 -4.55 9.82
C HIS A 146 -18.05 -5.99 9.29
N PRO A 147 -18.58 -6.93 10.10
CA PRO A 147 -18.57 -8.36 9.74
C PRO A 147 -19.36 -8.66 8.45
N LEU A 148 -20.43 -7.92 8.18
CA LEU A 148 -21.26 -8.12 6.98
C LEU A 148 -20.56 -7.59 5.72
N SER A 149 -19.85 -6.48 5.82
CA SER A 149 -19.18 -5.85 4.68
C SER A 149 -18.08 -6.73 4.08
N ILE A 150 -17.39 -7.51 4.92
CA ILE A 150 -16.24 -8.32 4.50
C ILE A 150 -16.63 -9.78 4.16
N GLN A 151 -17.90 -10.15 4.27
CA GLN A 151 -18.35 -11.53 3.96
C GLN A 151 -18.09 -11.92 2.50
N ASN A 152 -18.15 -10.95 1.58
CA ASN A 152 -17.88 -11.13 0.16
C ASN A 152 -16.42 -10.80 -0.16
N SER A 153 -15.50 -11.37 0.62
CA SER A 153 -14.08 -11.19 0.37
C SER A 153 -13.28 -12.48 0.53
N GLU A 154 -12.20 -12.57 -0.21
CA GLU A 154 -11.15 -13.56 -0.01
C GLU A 154 -9.96 -12.87 0.66
N ILE A 155 -9.47 -13.43 1.78
CA ILE A 155 -8.36 -12.86 2.55
C ILE A 155 -7.26 -13.88 2.63
N LYS A 156 -6.09 -13.51 2.10
CA LYS A 156 -4.91 -14.37 2.11
C LYS A 156 -3.74 -13.62 2.78
N LYS A 157 -3.13 -14.23 3.79
CA LYS A 157 -1.90 -13.68 4.37
C LYS A 157 -0.74 -13.86 3.39
N LEU A 158 0.17 -12.90 3.32
CA LEU A 158 1.27 -12.97 2.35
C LEU A 158 2.21 -14.15 2.56
N ASN A 159 2.37 -14.62 3.80
CA ASN A 159 3.16 -15.82 4.11
C ASN A 159 2.53 -17.14 3.65
N GLU A 160 1.28 -17.11 3.20
CA GLU A 160 0.55 -18.28 2.68
C GLU A 160 0.69 -18.45 1.17
N PHE A 161 1.37 -17.53 0.48
CA PHE A 161 1.68 -17.67 -0.94
C PHE A 161 2.88 -18.62 -1.13
N ASP A 162 2.75 -19.58 -2.05
CA ASP A 162 3.67 -20.71 -2.24
C ASP A 162 5.11 -20.35 -2.65
N ASN A 163 5.40 -19.11 -2.92
CA ASN A 163 6.74 -18.66 -3.28
C ASN A 163 7.59 -18.38 -2.02
N SER A 164 7.78 -19.43 -1.21
CA SER A 164 8.53 -19.34 0.06
C SER A 164 9.96 -18.80 -0.08
N GLU A 165 10.59 -18.91 -1.24
CA GLU A 165 11.90 -18.32 -1.53
C GLU A 165 11.88 -16.78 -1.49
N LEU A 166 10.77 -16.17 -1.89
CA LEU A 166 10.57 -14.72 -1.89
C LEU A 166 10.59 -14.12 -0.50
N TRP A 167 10.23 -14.93 0.49
CA TRP A 167 9.93 -14.49 1.84
C TRP A 167 10.99 -14.86 2.87
N LYS A 168 12.11 -15.50 2.46
CA LYS A 168 13.15 -16.03 3.35
C LYS A 168 14.18 -15.01 3.86
N ASN A 169 14.16 -13.76 3.46
CA ASN A 169 15.12 -12.75 3.89
C ASN A 169 14.75 -12.21 5.30
N PRO A 170 15.69 -12.02 6.25
CA PRO A 170 15.43 -11.56 7.61
C PRO A 170 14.76 -10.18 7.73
N HIS A 171 14.81 -9.35 6.67
CA HIS A 171 14.00 -8.14 6.58
C HIS A 171 12.52 -8.40 6.25
N GLN A 172 12.12 -9.63 6.03
CA GLN A 172 10.80 -10.11 5.61
C GLN A 172 9.73 -10.14 6.71
N ASN A 173 10.10 -9.96 7.97
CA ASN A 173 9.12 -9.95 9.08
C ASN A 173 7.97 -8.95 8.88
N ARG A 174 8.15 -7.94 8.03
CA ARG A 174 7.10 -6.97 7.71
C ARG A 174 6.03 -7.52 6.76
N LEU A 175 6.38 -8.43 5.85
CA LEU A 175 5.40 -9.02 4.91
C LEU A 175 4.54 -10.08 5.59
N ASN A 176 5.10 -10.81 6.57
CA ASN A 176 4.33 -11.77 7.38
C ASN A 176 3.20 -11.10 8.17
N THR A 177 3.22 -9.77 8.27
CA THR A 177 2.19 -8.97 8.93
C THR A 177 1.15 -8.40 7.97
N LYS A 178 1.25 -8.66 6.66
CA LYS A 178 0.32 -8.15 5.65
C LYS A 178 -0.61 -9.23 5.12
N SER A 179 -1.80 -8.80 4.76
CA SER A 179 -2.81 -9.58 4.03
C SER A 179 -3.14 -8.92 2.70
N LEU A 180 -3.46 -9.75 1.73
CA LEU A 180 -4.14 -9.37 0.51
C LEU A 180 -5.63 -9.67 0.67
N VAL A 181 -6.47 -8.66 0.47
CA VAL A 181 -7.92 -8.75 0.58
C VAL A 181 -8.51 -8.55 -0.80
N LYS A 182 -9.21 -9.55 -1.32
CA LYS A 182 -9.95 -9.48 -2.61
C LYS A 182 -11.43 -9.26 -2.34
N LYS A 183 -12.06 -8.32 -3.04
CA LYS A 183 -13.51 -8.16 -3.06
C LYS A 183 -14.12 -9.10 -4.10
N LEU A 184 -15.06 -9.95 -3.68
CA LEU A 184 -15.72 -10.92 -4.55
C LEU A 184 -16.98 -10.35 -5.19
#